data_fad5ec7ac3aa04fbf94bf26edb513c53
#
_entry.id   fad5ec7ac3aa04fbf94bf26edb513c53
#
_cell.length_a   1.000
_cell.length_b   1.000
_cell.length_c   1.000
_cell.angle_alpha   90.00
_cell.angle_beta   90.00
_cell.angle_gamma   90.00
#
_symmetry.space_group_name_H-M   'P 1'
#
loop_
_entity.id
_entity.type
_entity.pdbx_description
1 polymer ?
#
loop_
_entity_poly.entity_id
_entity_poly.type
_entity_poly.pdbx_seq_one_letter_code
_entity_poly.pdbx_strand_id
1 'polypeptide(L)'
;MQWRYADVQVLKDSVMTDHDSIYTSGGALLSWNLILYLVEKFCGRDVSIGVSRMFNIDLDRASQAHFVVFQGQRQHDDNDILKAQTFIEQNFHLSISVEQIAERSNMSKRNFIRRFKSATQNTPLEYMQRVKVESAKKTLEKNTDDVASVMYNAGYNDTKTFRKVFKQVTGLTPQAYRKKYSRDGVSSK
;
A
#
# COMPACT_ATOMS: atom_id res chain seq x y z
N MET A 1 7.74 -0.93 17.46
CA MET A 1 9.21 -0.93 17.47
C MET A 1 9.76 0.49 17.67
N GLN A 2 9.38 1.46 16.87
CA GLN A 2 9.86 2.85 16.91
C GLN A 2 9.63 3.58 18.24
N TRP A 3 8.53 3.28 18.97
CA TRP A 3 8.27 3.84 20.32
C TRP A 3 9.16 3.25 21.43
N ARG A 4 9.80 2.12 21.16
CA ARG A 4 10.69 1.45 22.12
C ARG A 4 12.18 1.75 21.83
N TYR A 5 12.48 2.17 20.61
CA TYR A 5 13.83 2.50 20.15
C TYR A 5 13.75 3.76 19.27
N ALA A 6 13.96 4.91 19.88
CA ALA A 6 13.78 6.22 19.24
C ALA A 6 14.75 6.45 18.05
N ASP A 7 15.92 5.85 18.09
CA ASP A 7 16.97 6.00 17.09
C ASP A 7 16.81 5.06 15.88
N VAL A 8 15.78 4.18 15.90
CA VAL A 8 15.53 3.24 14.81
C VAL A 8 14.54 3.82 13.81
N GLN A 9 14.99 4.04 12.57
CA GLN A 9 14.12 4.42 11.46
C GLN A 9 13.42 3.19 10.89
N VAL A 10 12.09 3.12 11.04
CA VAL A 10 11.27 2.04 10.49
C VAL A 10 10.75 2.41 9.11
N LEU A 11 11.19 1.70 8.07
CA LEU A 11 10.72 1.85 6.69
C LEU A 11 9.54 0.90 6.44
N LYS A 12 8.32 1.40 6.64
CA LYS A 12 7.09 0.57 6.66
C LYS A 12 6.72 -0.07 5.30
N ASP A 13 7.14 0.54 4.21
CA ASP A 13 6.79 0.11 2.84
C ASP A 13 7.93 -0.69 2.18
N SER A 14 9.05 -0.90 2.87
CA SER A 14 10.19 -1.64 2.38
C SER A 14 10.11 -3.12 2.74
N VAL A 15 10.37 -4.00 1.77
CA VAL A 15 10.45 -5.46 2.01
C VAL A 15 11.70 -5.84 2.77
N MET A 16 12.77 -5.08 2.53
CA MET A 16 14.06 -5.26 3.19
C MET A 16 14.78 -3.93 3.35
N THR A 17 15.72 -3.89 4.28
CA THR A 17 16.63 -2.77 4.47
C THR A 17 18.07 -3.28 4.49
N ASP A 18 18.99 -2.44 3.99
CA ASP A 18 20.42 -2.64 4.02
C ASP A 18 21.04 -1.34 4.54
N HIS A 19 21.59 -1.36 5.75
CA HIS A 19 22.24 -0.21 6.38
C HIS A 19 23.34 -0.69 7.31
N ASP A 20 24.55 -0.21 7.12
CA ASP A 20 25.73 -0.52 7.94
C ASP A 20 25.94 -2.02 8.20
N SER A 21 25.81 -2.85 7.16
CA SER A 21 25.91 -4.32 7.24
C SER A 21 24.82 -4.99 8.09
N ILE A 22 23.77 -4.24 8.44
CA ILE A 22 22.57 -4.77 9.08
C ILE A 22 21.50 -4.93 8.02
N TYR A 23 21.01 -6.14 7.85
CA TYR A 23 19.99 -6.49 6.86
C TYR A 23 18.72 -6.90 7.57
N THR A 24 17.60 -6.31 7.20
CA THR A 24 16.30 -6.68 7.78
C THR A 24 15.29 -7.02 6.70
N SER A 25 14.34 -7.90 7.01
CA SER A 25 13.20 -8.21 6.14
C SER A 25 11.87 -7.99 6.87
N GLY A 26 10.84 -7.63 6.12
CA GLY A 26 9.51 -7.28 6.66
C GLY A 26 8.61 -8.46 7.01
N GLY A 27 9.08 -9.70 6.93
CA GLY A 27 8.30 -10.90 7.26
C GLY A 27 8.99 -12.20 6.86
N ALA A 28 8.53 -13.33 7.40
CA ALA A 28 9.17 -14.64 7.24
C ALA A 28 9.35 -15.06 5.78
N LEU A 29 8.34 -14.92 4.93
CA LEU A 29 8.42 -15.21 3.49
C LEU A 29 9.34 -14.24 2.73
N LEU A 30 9.51 -13.04 3.24
CA LEU A 30 10.38 -12.02 2.65
C LEU A 30 11.85 -12.21 3.01
N SER A 31 12.15 -13.07 3.99
CA SER A 31 13.52 -13.47 4.29
C SER A 31 14.20 -14.17 3.10
N TRP A 32 13.42 -14.87 2.27
CA TRP A 32 13.95 -15.46 1.04
C TRP A 32 14.43 -14.40 0.03
N ASN A 33 13.69 -13.30 -0.09
CA ASN A 33 14.12 -12.19 -0.94
C ASN A 33 15.37 -11.49 -0.38
N LEU A 34 15.49 -11.39 0.95
CA LEU A 34 16.70 -10.90 1.60
C LEU A 34 17.89 -11.83 1.32
N ILE A 35 17.70 -13.16 1.40
CA ILE A 35 18.74 -14.13 1.06
C ILE A 35 19.17 -13.97 -0.41
N LEU A 36 18.23 -13.87 -1.35
CA LEU A 36 18.55 -13.64 -2.76
C LEU A 36 19.30 -12.33 -2.99
N TYR A 37 18.92 -11.27 -2.28
CA TYR A 37 19.63 -9.98 -2.32
C TYR A 37 21.09 -10.16 -1.84
N LEU A 38 21.31 -10.86 -0.73
CA LEU A 38 22.66 -11.13 -0.22
C LEU A 38 23.47 -12.00 -1.19
N VAL A 39 22.85 -13.01 -1.78
CA VAL A 39 23.48 -13.82 -2.84
C VAL A 39 23.87 -12.95 -4.04
N GLU A 40 22.98 -12.05 -4.49
CA GLU A 40 23.30 -11.11 -5.58
C GLU A 40 24.44 -10.18 -5.21
N LYS A 41 24.43 -9.63 -4.00
CA LYS A 41 25.43 -8.68 -3.49
C LYS A 41 26.83 -9.30 -3.36
N PHE A 42 26.92 -10.54 -2.91
CA PHE A 42 28.20 -11.19 -2.61
C PHE A 42 28.66 -12.19 -3.66
N CYS A 43 27.73 -12.81 -4.41
CA CYS A 43 28.04 -13.86 -5.39
C CYS A 43 27.71 -13.45 -6.83
N GLY A 44 27.06 -12.30 -7.03
CA GLY A 44 26.66 -11.80 -8.34
C GLY A 44 25.27 -12.23 -8.80
N ARG A 45 24.76 -11.49 -9.80
CA ARG A 45 23.39 -11.62 -10.30
C ARG A 45 23.06 -12.98 -10.91
N ASP A 46 23.99 -13.58 -11.64
CA ASP A 46 23.77 -14.87 -12.32
C ASP A 46 23.55 -15.99 -11.30
N VAL A 47 24.30 -15.96 -10.20
CA VAL A 47 24.14 -16.93 -9.10
C VAL A 47 22.78 -16.71 -8.42
N SER A 48 22.38 -15.48 -8.17
CA SER A 48 21.08 -15.14 -7.57
C SER A 48 19.91 -15.61 -8.45
N ILE A 49 20.00 -15.43 -9.78
CA ILE A 49 19.01 -15.96 -10.74
C ILE A 49 18.96 -17.50 -10.69
N GLY A 50 20.10 -18.17 -10.62
CA GLY A 50 20.16 -19.62 -10.48
C GLY A 50 19.47 -20.12 -9.20
N VAL A 51 19.77 -19.49 -8.08
CA VAL A 51 19.15 -19.79 -6.77
C VAL A 51 17.65 -19.52 -6.80
N SER A 52 17.21 -18.38 -7.37
CA SER A 52 15.79 -18.03 -7.46
C SER A 52 14.98 -19.06 -8.25
N ARG A 53 15.53 -19.56 -9.36
CA ARG A 53 14.91 -20.61 -10.17
C ARG A 53 14.87 -21.96 -9.44
N MET A 54 15.95 -22.33 -8.75
CA MET A 54 16.04 -23.57 -7.99
C MET A 54 14.98 -23.64 -6.87
N PHE A 55 14.74 -22.55 -6.19
CA PHE A 55 13.80 -22.45 -5.07
C PHE A 55 12.44 -21.85 -5.45
N ASN A 56 12.22 -21.54 -6.74
CA ASN A 56 10.98 -20.92 -7.25
C ASN A 56 10.61 -19.63 -6.51
N ILE A 57 11.62 -18.78 -6.23
CA ILE A 57 11.47 -17.52 -5.52
C ILE A 57 11.38 -16.37 -6.54
N ASP A 58 10.39 -15.51 -6.39
CA ASP A 58 10.20 -14.33 -7.25
C ASP A 58 11.22 -13.22 -6.88
N LEU A 59 12.11 -12.87 -7.81
CA LEU A 59 13.13 -11.84 -7.67
C LEU A 59 12.57 -10.41 -7.66
N ASP A 60 11.37 -10.18 -8.23
CA ASP A 60 10.80 -8.84 -8.44
C ASP A 60 10.07 -8.26 -7.20
N ARG A 61 10.28 -8.81 -6.01
CA ARG A 61 9.62 -8.34 -4.79
C ARG A 61 10.36 -7.16 -4.13
N ALA A 62 10.54 -6.07 -4.86
CA ALA A 62 11.22 -4.88 -4.33
C ALA A 62 10.38 -4.05 -3.32
N SER A 63 9.06 -4.25 -3.26
CA SER A 63 8.17 -3.46 -2.38
C SER A 63 7.04 -4.29 -1.79
N GLN A 64 6.77 -4.08 -0.49
CA GLN A 64 5.60 -4.65 0.19
C GLN A 64 4.28 -3.95 -0.18
N ALA A 65 4.33 -2.81 -0.83
CA ALA A 65 3.18 -1.94 -1.03
C ALA A 65 1.97 -2.65 -1.65
N HIS A 66 2.19 -3.60 -2.57
CA HIS A 66 1.12 -4.34 -3.21
C HIS A 66 0.53 -5.50 -2.37
N PHE A 67 1.27 -5.97 -1.34
CA PHE A 67 0.77 -7.01 -0.40
C PHE A 67 0.08 -6.40 0.83
N VAL A 68 0.35 -5.14 1.15
CA VAL A 68 -0.21 -4.50 2.34
C VAL A 68 -1.71 -4.27 2.13
N VAL A 69 -2.52 -4.89 2.99
CA VAL A 69 -3.93 -4.56 3.13
C VAL A 69 -4.04 -3.32 4.00
N PHE A 70 -4.55 -2.25 3.44
CA PHE A 70 -4.77 -1.04 4.22
C PHE A 70 -5.98 -1.20 5.14
N GLN A 71 -5.72 -1.36 6.43
CA GLN A 71 -6.78 -1.52 7.45
C GLN A 71 -7.12 -0.21 8.19
N GLY A 72 -6.45 0.90 7.84
CA GLY A 72 -6.52 2.13 8.61
C GLY A 72 -5.84 1.99 9.98
N GLN A 73 -5.23 3.07 10.46
CA GLN A 73 -4.67 3.08 11.82
C GLN A 73 -5.73 3.56 12.79
N ARG A 74 -6.41 2.63 13.48
CA ARG A 74 -7.50 2.93 14.41
C ARG A 74 -7.10 2.83 15.89
N GLN A 75 -5.82 2.49 16.17
CA GLN A 75 -5.30 2.40 17.54
C GLN A 75 -4.81 3.76 18.03
N HIS A 76 -5.75 4.69 18.20
CA HIS A 76 -5.53 6.01 18.79
C HIS A 76 -6.80 6.49 19.50
N ASP A 77 -6.66 7.44 20.44
CA ASP A 77 -7.75 7.91 21.31
C ASP A 77 -8.49 9.14 20.77
N ASP A 78 -8.19 9.60 19.54
CA ASP A 78 -8.86 10.77 18.95
C ASP A 78 -10.20 10.36 18.33
N ASN A 79 -11.27 10.46 19.12
CA ASN A 79 -12.63 10.06 18.73
C ASN A 79 -13.17 10.80 17.49
N ASP A 80 -12.81 12.06 17.31
CA ASP A 80 -13.27 12.84 16.14
C ASP A 80 -12.59 12.33 14.87
N ILE A 81 -11.30 11.98 14.96
CA ILE A 81 -10.58 11.39 13.84
C ILE A 81 -11.08 9.97 13.55
N LEU A 82 -11.42 9.17 14.56
CA LEU A 82 -12.05 7.85 14.36
C LEU A 82 -13.37 7.95 13.58
N LYS A 83 -14.21 8.95 13.91
CA LYS A 83 -15.45 9.23 13.17
C LYS A 83 -15.16 9.67 11.73
N ALA A 84 -14.15 10.53 11.54
CA ALA A 84 -13.73 10.96 10.20
C ALA A 84 -13.19 9.80 9.35
N GLN A 85 -12.40 8.89 9.91
CA GLN A 85 -11.94 7.67 9.23
C GLN A 85 -13.12 6.81 8.79
N THR A 86 -14.08 6.55 9.70
CA THR A 86 -15.29 5.78 9.39
C THR A 86 -16.09 6.43 8.26
N PHE A 87 -16.24 7.75 8.30
CA PHE A 87 -16.91 8.48 7.24
C PHE A 87 -16.20 8.36 5.88
N ILE A 88 -14.87 8.50 5.85
CA ILE A 88 -14.07 8.31 4.64
C ILE A 88 -14.25 6.90 4.08
N GLU A 89 -14.14 5.88 4.93
CA GLU A 89 -14.23 4.46 4.54
C GLU A 89 -15.62 4.06 4.01
N GLN A 90 -16.67 4.68 4.51
CA GLN A 90 -18.04 4.44 4.04
C GLN A 90 -18.38 5.21 2.77
N ASN A 91 -17.72 6.33 2.52
CA ASN A 91 -18.06 7.26 1.44
C ASN A 91 -16.92 7.47 0.43
N PHE A 92 -15.95 6.56 0.36
CA PHE A 92 -14.77 6.70 -0.49
C PHE A 92 -15.09 6.86 -1.98
N HIS A 93 -16.21 6.30 -2.43
CA HIS A 93 -16.68 6.38 -3.83
C HIS A 93 -17.16 7.80 -4.20
N LEU A 94 -17.43 8.64 -3.22
CA LEU A 94 -17.85 10.02 -3.46
C LEU A 94 -16.65 10.95 -3.65
N SER A 95 -16.87 12.05 -4.39
CA SER A 95 -15.87 13.11 -4.55
C SER A 95 -15.94 14.09 -3.37
N ILE A 96 -15.44 13.65 -2.21
CA ILE A 96 -15.43 14.44 -0.98
C ILE A 96 -14.07 15.12 -0.83
N SER A 97 -14.04 16.41 -0.52
CA SER A 97 -12.83 17.16 -0.25
C SER A 97 -12.39 17.06 1.22
N VAL A 98 -11.11 17.31 1.48
CA VAL A 98 -10.59 17.37 2.85
C VAL A 98 -11.26 18.47 3.66
N GLU A 99 -11.62 19.57 3.01
CA GLU A 99 -12.37 20.69 3.61
C GLU A 99 -13.73 20.23 4.15
N GLN A 100 -14.50 19.53 3.33
CA GLN A 100 -15.81 19.02 3.71
C GLN A 100 -15.74 18.04 4.89
N ILE A 101 -14.69 17.22 4.95
CA ILE A 101 -14.49 16.29 6.08
C ILE A 101 -14.12 17.06 7.35
N ALA A 102 -13.28 18.10 7.23
CA ALA A 102 -12.90 18.96 8.35
C ALA A 102 -14.12 19.70 8.92
N GLU A 103 -14.95 20.31 8.06
CA GLU A 103 -16.19 20.98 8.42
C GLU A 103 -17.16 20.03 9.14
N ARG A 104 -17.34 18.83 8.61
CA ARG A 104 -18.16 17.79 9.25
C ARG A 104 -17.65 17.38 10.64
N SER A 105 -16.35 17.52 10.85
CA SER A 105 -15.71 17.24 12.14
C SER A 105 -15.64 18.47 13.05
N ASN A 106 -16.32 19.58 12.69
CA ASN A 106 -16.28 20.86 13.38
C ASN A 106 -14.85 21.39 13.60
N MET A 107 -13.98 21.22 12.61
CA MET A 107 -12.59 21.64 12.66
C MET A 107 -12.22 22.54 11.49
N SER A 108 -11.28 23.48 11.72
CA SER A 108 -10.60 24.12 10.61
C SER A 108 -9.76 23.09 9.84
N LYS A 109 -9.62 23.25 8.50
CA LYS A 109 -8.81 22.37 7.65
C LYS A 109 -7.42 22.13 8.21
N ARG A 110 -6.73 23.18 8.69
CA ARG A 110 -5.37 23.08 9.26
C ARG A 110 -5.33 22.20 10.52
N ASN A 111 -6.28 22.41 11.44
CA ASN A 111 -6.38 21.62 12.66
C ASN A 111 -6.69 20.15 12.35
N PHE A 112 -7.64 19.91 11.45
CA PHE A 112 -8.02 18.59 11.00
C PHE A 112 -6.83 17.82 10.41
N ILE A 113 -6.10 18.41 9.43
CA ILE A 113 -4.93 17.78 8.81
C ILE A 113 -3.88 17.43 9.88
N ARG A 114 -3.59 18.34 10.81
CA ARG A 114 -2.61 18.11 11.88
C ARG A 114 -3.02 16.95 12.79
N ARG A 115 -4.26 16.96 13.31
CA ARG A 115 -4.78 15.90 14.19
C ARG A 115 -4.86 14.57 13.46
N PHE A 116 -5.37 14.56 12.23
CA PHE A 116 -5.48 13.35 11.40
C PHE A 116 -4.11 12.71 11.15
N LYS A 117 -3.10 13.52 10.79
CA LYS A 117 -1.73 13.03 10.58
C LYS A 117 -1.10 12.52 11.88
N SER A 118 -1.32 13.20 12.99
CA SER A 118 -0.83 12.74 14.31
C SER A 118 -1.43 11.39 14.70
N ALA A 119 -2.74 11.22 14.50
CA ALA A 119 -3.46 10.01 14.87
C ALA A 119 -3.18 8.83 13.93
N THR A 120 -3.16 9.07 12.61
CA THR A 120 -3.13 8.01 11.59
C THR A 120 -1.79 7.83 10.89
N GLN A 121 -0.81 8.72 11.13
CA GLN A 121 0.47 8.80 10.42
C GLN A 121 0.32 9.02 8.90
N ASN A 122 -0.88 9.36 8.43
CA ASN A 122 -1.18 9.71 7.04
C ASN A 122 -1.86 11.08 7.00
N THR A 123 -1.64 11.85 5.95
CA THR A 123 -2.52 12.99 5.69
C THR A 123 -3.93 12.48 5.31
N PRO A 124 -5.00 13.29 5.50
CA PRO A 124 -6.34 12.89 5.09
C PRO A 124 -6.43 12.49 3.62
N LEU A 125 -5.71 13.19 2.73
CA LEU A 125 -5.69 12.88 1.31
C LEU A 125 -5.02 11.53 1.02
N GLU A 126 -3.86 11.25 1.61
CA GLU A 126 -3.18 9.95 1.49
C GLU A 126 -4.06 8.81 2.01
N TYR A 127 -4.73 9.04 3.13
CA TYR A 127 -5.66 8.06 3.70
C TYR A 127 -6.82 7.76 2.74
N MET A 128 -7.47 8.78 2.20
CA MET A 128 -8.53 8.62 1.19
C MET A 128 -8.05 7.87 -0.05
N GLN A 129 -6.86 8.20 -0.54
CA GLN A 129 -6.25 7.51 -1.69
C GLN A 129 -6.00 6.03 -1.38
N ARG A 130 -5.48 5.70 -0.20
CA ARG A 130 -5.26 4.31 0.23
C ARG A 130 -6.55 3.52 0.34
N VAL A 131 -7.62 4.10 0.90
CA VAL A 131 -8.96 3.48 0.97
C VAL A 131 -9.51 3.19 -0.43
N LYS A 132 -9.44 4.17 -1.34
CA LYS A 132 -9.88 4.02 -2.74
C LYS A 132 -9.10 2.92 -3.48
N VAL A 133 -7.78 2.91 -3.32
CA VAL A 133 -6.91 1.90 -3.94
C VAL A 133 -7.20 0.52 -3.37
N GLU A 134 -7.43 0.40 -2.06
CA GLU A 134 -7.77 -0.89 -1.45
C GLU A 134 -9.10 -1.45 -1.96
N SER A 135 -10.10 -0.60 -2.16
CA SER A 135 -11.35 -1.00 -2.83
C SER A 135 -11.10 -1.46 -4.26
N ALA A 136 -10.30 -0.72 -5.03
CA ALA A 136 -9.94 -1.10 -6.40
C ALA A 136 -9.18 -2.44 -6.46
N LYS A 137 -8.25 -2.71 -5.54
CA LYS A 137 -7.53 -3.99 -5.41
C LYS A 137 -8.52 -5.15 -5.27
N LYS A 138 -9.44 -5.06 -4.29
CA LYS A 138 -10.46 -6.09 -4.04
C LYS A 138 -11.32 -6.38 -5.27
N THR A 139 -11.68 -5.35 -6.04
CA THR A 139 -12.45 -5.52 -7.28
C THR A 139 -11.61 -6.17 -8.37
N LEU A 140 -10.35 -5.74 -8.56
CA LEU A 140 -9.42 -6.32 -9.54
C LEU A 140 -9.10 -7.80 -9.28
N GLU A 141 -9.12 -8.23 -8.01
CA GLU A 141 -8.87 -9.61 -7.59
C GLU A 141 -10.07 -10.55 -7.85
N LYS A 142 -11.28 -10.00 -7.81
CA LYS A 142 -12.52 -10.79 -7.84
C LYS A 142 -13.21 -10.82 -9.19
N ASN A 143 -13.13 -9.73 -9.95
CA ASN A 143 -13.96 -9.49 -11.10
C ASN A 143 -13.15 -9.32 -12.39
N THR A 144 -13.78 -9.72 -13.51
CA THR A 144 -13.32 -9.47 -14.88
C THR A 144 -13.70 -8.09 -15.40
N ASP A 145 -14.35 -7.24 -14.58
CA ASP A 145 -14.75 -5.88 -14.95
C ASP A 145 -13.59 -5.12 -15.59
N ASP A 146 -13.85 -4.26 -16.53
CA ASP A 146 -12.82 -3.46 -17.14
C ASP A 146 -12.16 -2.51 -16.11
N VAL A 147 -10.93 -2.06 -16.39
CA VAL A 147 -10.20 -1.16 -15.46
C VAL A 147 -10.89 0.19 -15.30
N ALA A 148 -11.69 0.62 -16.31
CA ALA A 148 -12.42 1.87 -16.23
C ALA A 148 -13.58 1.76 -15.23
N SER A 149 -14.33 0.69 -15.24
CA SER A 149 -15.38 0.41 -14.26
C SER A 149 -14.81 0.33 -12.83
N VAL A 150 -13.69 -0.36 -12.66
CA VAL A 150 -12.98 -0.40 -11.35
C VAL A 150 -12.58 0.99 -10.87
N MET A 151 -12.07 1.83 -11.78
CA MET A 151 -11.71 3.21 -11.49
C MET A 151 -12.91 4.03 -10.99
N TYR A 152 -14.04 3.98 -11.73
CA TYR A 152 -15.25 4.70 -11.35
C TYR A 152 -15.82 4.22 -10.02
N ASN A 153 -15.88 2.93 -9.79
CA ASN A 153 -16.35 2.33 -8.54
C ASN A 153 -15.46 2.68 -7.34
N ALA A 154 -14.17 2.91 -7.58
CA ALA A 154 -13.24 3.43 -6.57
C ALA A 154 -13.31 4.96 -6.39
N GLY A 155 -14.24 5.66 -7.08
CA GLY A 155 -14.46 7.09 -6.95
C GLY A 155 -13.40 7.95 -7.64
N TYR A 156 -12.83 7.48 -8.76
CA TYR A 156 -11.97 8.26 -9.64
C TYR A 156 -12.67 8.59 -10.96
N ASN A 157 -12.57 9.84 -11.40
CA ASN A 157 -13.14 10.31 -12.66
C ASN A 157 -12.07 10.50 -13.76
N ASP A 158 -10.78 10.41 -13.40
CA ASP A 158 -9.65 10.58 -14.33
C ASP A 158 -8.71 9.38 -14.30
N THR A 159 -8.51 8.79 -15.48
CA THR A 159 -7.68 7.58 -15.67
C THR A 159 -6.20 7.83 -15.35
N LYS A 160 -5.66 9.01 -15.67
CA LYS A 160 -4.26 9.33 -15.40
C LYS A 160 -4.00 9.40 -13.90
N THR A 161 -4.87 10.10 -13.18
CA THR A 161 -4.81 10.23 -11.72
C THR A 161 -4.96 8.86 -11.06
N PHE A 162 -5.96 8.06 -11.47
CA PHE A 162 -6.14 6.71 -10.94
C PHE A 162 -4.90 5.83 -11.11
N ARG A 163 -4.38 5.73 -12.34
CA ARG A 163 -3.19 4.92 -12.64
C ARG A 163 -1.97 5.38 -11.86
N LYS A 164 -1.76 6.70 -11.74
CA LYS A 164 -0.65 7.28 -10.98
C LYS A 164 -0.75 6.91 -9.50
N VAL A 165 -1.90 7.18 -8.87
CA VAL A 165 -2.12 6.90 -7.43
C VAL A 165 -2.07 5.40 -7.17
N PHE A 166 -2.72 4.58 -7.98
CA PHE A 166 -2.69 3.13 -7.85
C PHE A 166 -1.26 2.59 -7.90
N LYS A 167 -0.46 3.01 -8.90
CA LYS A 167 0.95 2.62 -9.01
C LYS A 167 1.80 3.14 -7.85
N GLN A 168 1.55 4.35 -7.37
CA GLN A 168 2.25 4.93 -6.22
C GLN A 168 1.98 4.13 -4.94
N VAL A 169 0.74 3.71 -4.72
CA VAL A 169 0.34 2.97 -3.51
C VAL A 169 0.70 1.49 -3.60
N THR A 170 0.60 0.86 -4.77
CA THR A 170 0.76 -0.60 -4.93
C THR A 170 2.10 -1.02 -5.54
N GLY A 171 2.83 -0.09 -6.17
CA GLY A 171 4.01 -0.40 -6.98
C GLY A 171 3.69 -0.94 -8.38
N LEU A 172 2.43 -1.31 -8.69
CA LEU A 172 2.00 -1.92 -9.95
C LEU A 172 0.94 -1.06 -10.65
N THR A 173 0.87 -1.17 -11.98
CA THR A 173 -0.29 -0.62 -12.70
C THR A 173 -1.54 -1.46 -12.40
N PRO A 174 -2.77 -0.91 -12.50
CA PRO A 174 -4.00 -1.69 -12.29
C PRO A 174 -4.08 -2.97 -13.15
N GLN A 175 -3.64 -2.90 -14.41
CA GLN A 175 -3.59 -4.05 -15.32
C GLN A 175 -2.58 -5.10 -14.88
N ALA A 176 -1.36 -4.68 -14.49
CA ALA A 176 -0.32 -5.58 -13.98
C ALA A 176 -0.75 -6.22 -12.66
N TYR A 177 -1.42 -5.44 -11.79
CA TYR A 177 -1.97 -5.93 -10.54
C TYR A 177 -3.02 -7.03 -10.79
N ARG A 178 -3.99 -6.78 -11.69
CA ARG A 178 -4.99 -7.77 -12.09
C ARG A 178 -4.34 -9.05 -12.61
N LYS A 179 -3.46 -8.93 -13.61
CA LYS A 179 -2.77 -10.10 -14.19
C LYS A 179 -2.06 -10.95 -13.13
N LYS A 180 -1.56 -10.32 -12.07
CA LYS A 180 -0.82 -11.00 -11.00
C LYS A 180 -1.73 -11.64 -9.94
N TYR A 181 -2.92 -11.05 -9.67
CA TYR A 181 -3.74 -11.40 -8.50
C TYR A 181 -5.18 -11.81 -8.82
N SER A 182 -5.66 -11.70 -10.06
CA SER A 182 -7.00 -12.21 -10.39
C SER A 182 -7.02 -13.73 -10.39
N ARG A 183 -8.14 -14.29 -9.95
CA ARG A 183 -8.33 -15.76 -9.87
C ARG A 183 -8.26 -16.44 -11.24
N ASP A 184 -8.63 -15.73 -12.31
CA ASP A 184 -8.64 -16.27 -13.68
C ASP A 184 -7.22 -16.33 -14.29
N GLY A 185 -6.24 -15.63 -13.74
CA GLY A 185 -4.82 -15.69 -14.17
C GLY A 185 -4.10 -16.97 -13.77
N VAL A 186 -4.67 -17.80 -12.92
CA VAL A 186 -4.06 -19.05 -12.41
C VAL A 186 -4.49 -20.30 -13.23
N SER A 187 -5.52 -20.16 -14.10
CA SER A 187 -6.08 -21.30 -14.84
C SER A 187 -5.56 -21.47 -16.28
N SER A 188 -4.48 -20.78 -16.66
CA SER A 188 -3.91 -20.90 -18.01
C SER A 188 -2.43 -21.31 -17.94
N LYS A 189 -2.16 -22.54 -17.53
CA LYS A 189 -0.99 -23.32 -17.97
C LYS A 189 -1.26 -24.80 -17.78
#